data_11521015702b752db497e27ceaef97a7
#
_entry.id   11521015702b752db497e27ceaef97a7
#
_cell.length_a   1.000
_cell.length_b   1.000
_cell.length_c   1.000
_cell.angle_alpha   90.00
_cell.angle_beta   90.00
_cell.angle_gamma   90.00
#
_symmetry.space_group_name_H-M   'P 1'
#
loop_
_entity.id
_entity.type
_entity.pdbx_description
1 polymer ?
#
loop_
_entity_poly.entity_id
_entity_poly.type
_entity_poly.pdbx_seq_one_letter_code
_entity_poly.pdbx_strand_id
1 'polypeptide(L)'
;LGGKPPYGYRKRDGDSKHLVPDEETKGVVQRIFQLCAEGKGPNQIARILRDDHVLNPTNQYYQQTGVACTRLDTTRPYNWCGATVANILSNPVYLGHTLNMQSSTLSYKNKQIFHRPPEEQVLVKNTHEAIIDQELWDTVQRVREHKRRPPKHMDAPGLFAGLVYCADCGGYMVLCRTGKMKPEQYYFRCSTYGKRGKDACTPHHITEANLKAIVLDDLRRVTHFARTKKHQFAAYINRKNTAQLRKEMTATQRELDKMVKRNTELSALFKRLYEDNVLGKISNEQFRMLSADYNTEQKQLAAAIPEKQAKLEKLKASAANVDAFIEKASRYTEITELTPELLWTFIERIDIGERPGRYNRNGMQEVRIIYRDIGVVDSTLSAEDAESTEVHFIPSLEMVVQQMAAQTQVP
;
A
#
# COMPACT_ATOMS: atom_id res chain seq x y z
N LEU A 1 9.68 31.52 0.41
CA LEU A 1 8.39 31.04 -0.11
C LEU A 1 7.58 32.22 -0.66
N GLY A 2 7.70 32.45 -1.99
CA GLY A 2 6.86 33.42 -2.68
C GLY A 2 5.47 32.82 -2.93
N GLY A 3 4.42 33.44 -2.41
CA GLY A 3 3.06 33.02 -2.67
C GLY A 3 2.24 32.66 -1.41
N LYS A 4 1.04 32.15 -1.64
CA LYS A 4 0.10 31.72 -0.60
C LYS A 4 0.63 30.46 0.13
N PRO A 5 0.61 30.42 1.47
CA PRO A 5 0.97 29.20 2.20
C PRO A 5 -0.01 28.06 1.89
N PRO A 6 0.42 26.80 1.95
CA PRO A 6 -0.47 25.64 1.89
C PRO A 6 -1.52 25.68 3.00
N TYR A 7 -2.71 25.17 2.72
CA TYR A 7 -3.78 25.05 3.72
C TYR A 7 -3.29 24.21 4.91
N GLY A 8 -3.54 24.65 6.13
CA GLY A 8 -2.99 24.07 7.36
C GLY A 8 -1.71 24.73 7.84
N TYR A 9 -1.09 25.57 7.02
CA TYR A 9 0.10 26.34 7.39
C TYR A 9 -0.11 27.83 7.22
N ARG A 10 0.59 28.60 8.04
CA ARG A 10 0.77 30.04 7.89
C ARG A 10 2.26 30.40 7.81
N LYS A 11 2.56 31.58 7.31
CA LYS A 11 3.93 32.10 7.34
C LYS A 11 4.25 32.55 8.76
N ARG A 12 5.51 32.33 9.19
CA ARG A 12 5.97 32.79 10.49
C ARG A 12 5.94 34.32 10.53
N ASP A 13 5.49 34.87 11.64
CA ASP A 13 5.47 36.32 11.83
C ASP A 13 6.90 36.88 11.77
N GLY A 14 7.11 37.90 10.89
CA GLY A 14 8.43 38.48 10.64
C GLY A 14 9.34 37.66 9.69
N ASP A 15 8.98 36.44 9.35
CA ASP A 15 9.76 35.58 8.43
C ASP A 15 8.87 34.85 7.43
N SER A 16 8.70 35.47 6.27
CA SER A 16 7.88 34.91 5.20
C SER A 16 8.44 33.65 4.53
N LYS A 17 9.66 33.22 4.87
CA LYS A 17 10.32 32.04 4.30
C LYS A 17 10.00 30.75 5.04
N HIS A 18 9.62 30.82 6.31
CA HIS A 18 9.30 29.65 7.14
C HIS A 18 7.80 29.47 7.33
N LEU A 19 7.39 28.19 7.24
CA LEU A 19 6.02 27.76 7.51
C LEU A 19 5.89 27.33 8.98
N VAL A 20 4.75 27.65 9.57
CA VAL A 20 4.35 27.13 10.89
C VAL A 20 2.92 26.59 10.77
N PRO A 21 2.55 25.53 11.51
CA PRO A 21 1.19 25.04 11.54
C PRO A 21 0.21 26.13 11.93
N ASP A 22 -0.92 26.19 11.28
CA ASP A 22 -2.01 27.11 11.56
C ASP A 22 -3.04 26.41 12.46
N GLU A 23 -3.19 26.86 13.70
CA GLU A 23 -4.06 26.25 14.70
C GLU A 23 -5.52 26.12 14.25
N GLU A 24 -6.01 27.06 13.42
CA GLU A 24 -7.40 27.04 12.95
C GLU A 24 -7.62 25.93 11.89
N THR A 25 -6.61 25.64 11.07
CA THR A 25 -6.78 24.80 9.87
C THR A 25 -6.02 23.48 9.93
N LYS A 26 -5.01 23.33 10.82
CA LYS A 26 -4.26 22.08 10.96
C LYS A 26 -5.14 20.87 11.29
N GLY A 27 -6.14 21.05 12.17
CA GLY A 27 -7.07 19.99 12.54
C GLY A 27 -7.91 19.48 11.37
N VAL A 28 -8.25 20.37 10.43
CA VAL A 28 -8.96 19.97 9.20
C VAL A 28 -8.08 19.12 8.30
N VAL A 29 -6.77 19.46 8.19
CA VAL A 29 -5.81 18.64 7.43
C VAL A 29 -5.67 17.25 8.05
N GLN A 30 -5.49 17.16 9.36
CA GLN A 30 -5.42 15.88 10.09
C GLN A 30 -6.66 15.04 9.84
N ARG A 31 -7.85 15.64 9.93
CA ARG A 31 -9.12 14.99 9.64
C ARG A 31 -9.23 14.48 8.19
N ILE A 32 -8.74 15.24 7.22
CA ILE A 32 -8.69 14.81 5.80
C ILE A 32 -7.86 13.52 5.65
N PHE A 33 -6.70 13.45 6.30
CA PHE A 33 -5.84 12.27 6.27
C PHE A 33 -6.48 11.08 7.00
N GLN A 34 -7.10 11.27 8.16
CA GLN A 34 -7.82 10.24 8.89
C GLN A 34 -8.99 9.66 8.08
N LEU A 35 -9.84 10.53 7.51
CA LEU A 35 -10.95 10.09 6.63
C LEU A 35 -10.45 9.30 5.41
N CYS A 36 -9.29 9.65 4.88
CA CYS A 36 -8.68 8.88 3.79
C CYS A 36 -8.15 7.52 4.27
N ALA A 37 -7.51 7.45 5.45
CA ALA A 37 -7.07 6.20 6.07
C ALA A 37 -8.27 5.26 6.36
N GLU A 38 -9.42 5.80 6.75
CA GLU A 38 -10.71 5.09 6.87
C GLU A 38 -11.25 4.57 5.52
N GLY A 39 -10.59 4.89 4.41
CA GLY A 39 -10.96 4.43 3.07
C GLY A 39 -11.91 5.33 2.30
N LYS A 40 -12.19 6.56 2.77
CA LYS A 40 -13.02 7.53 2.04
C LYS A 40 -12.22 8.15 0.89
N GLY A 41 -12.83 8.24 -0.29
CA GLY A 41 -12.21 8.86 -1.45
C GLY A 41 -12.24 10.39 -1.40
N PRO A 42 -11.39 11.11 -2.18
CA PRO A 42 -11.29 12.57 -2.15
C PRO A 42 -12.63 13.29 -2.37
N ASN A 43 -13.50 12.77 -3.25
CA ASN A 43 -14.83 13.37 -3.49
C ASN A 43 -15.78 13.17 -2.30
N GLN A 44 -15.68 12.05 -1.59
CA GLN A 44 -16.47 11.80 -0.38
C GLN A 44 -16.02 12.71 0.76
N ILE A 45 -14.71 12.85 0.95
CA ILE A 45 -14.12 13.75 1.95
C ILE A 45 -14.55 15.20 1.65
N ALA A 46 -14.47 15.64 0.39
CA ALA A 46 -14.91 16.97 -0.01
C ALA A 46 -16.41 17.20 0.29
N ARG A 47 -17.26 16.17 0.13
CA ARG A 47 -18.69 16.24 0.48
C ARG A 47 -18.87 16.38 1.99
N ILE A 48 -18.18 15.56 2.79
CA ILE A 48 -18.23 15.63 4.25
C ILE A 48 -17.83 17.02 4.75
N LEU A 49 -16.70 17.56 4.28
CA LEU A 49 -16.25 18.89 4.67
C LEU A 49 -17.23 20.00 4.27
N ARG A 50 -17.92 19.84 3.15
CA ARG A 50 -18.98 20.76 2.71
C ARG A 50 -20.20 20.69 3.62
N ASP A 51 -20.66 19.48 3.93
CA ASP A 51 -21.84 19.23 4.77
C ASP A 51 -21.58 19.72 6.20
N ASP A 52 -20.36 19.64 6.69
CA ASP A 52 -19.90 20.16 7.98
C ASP A 52 -19.60 21.68 7.97
N HIS A 53 -19.87 22.38 6.87
CA HIS A 53 -19.65 23.83 6.72
C HIS A 53 -18.21 24.27 7.01
N VAL A 54 -17.22 23.46 6.63
CA VAL A 54 -15.80 23.82 6.73
C VAL A 54 -15.43 24.71 5.55
N LEU A 55 -14.81 25.87 5.82
CA LEU A 55 -14.36 26.80 4.78
C LEU A 55 -13.33 26.14 3.87
N ASN A 56 -13.53 26.29 2.56
CA ASN A 56 -12.53 25.82 1.61
C ASN A 56 -11.23 26.67 1.68
N PRO A 57 -10.08 26.16 1.22
CA PRO A 57 -8.78 26.85 1.37
C PRO A 57 -8.73 28.29 0.82
N THR A 58 -9.53 28.62 -0.17
CA THR A 58 -9.54 29.95 -0.77
C THR A 58 -10.33 30.93 0.09
N ASN A 59 -11.49 30.52 0.58
CA ASN A 59 -12.31 31.35 1.44
C ASN A 59 -11.72 31.50 2.85
N GLN A 60 -11.09 30.45 3.39
CA GLN A 60 -10.35 30.54 4.64
C GLN A 60 -9.20 31.57 4.55
N TYR A 61 -8.41 31.50 3.50
CA TYR A 61 -7.33 32.47 3.28
C TYR A 61 -7.85 33.91 3.13
N TYR A 62 -8.95 34.10 2.42
CA TYR A 62 -9.60 35.42 2.28
C TYR A 62 -10.09 35.94 3.63
N GLN A 63 -10.70 35.08 4.44
CA GLN A 63 -11.18 35.45 5.77
C GLN A 63 -10.02 35.88 6.69
N GLN A 64 -8.89 35.17 6.63
CA GLN A 64 -7.72 35.46 7.49
C GLN A 64 -6.92 36.69 7.04
N THR A 65 -6.84 36.97 5.72
CA THR A 65 -5.92 37.97 5.17
C THR A 65 -6.60 39.14 4.48
N GLY A 66 -7.87 39.04 4.16
CA GLY A 66 -8.59 40.01 3.30
C GLY A 66 -8.16 40.03 1.83
N VAL A 67 -7.20 39.16 1.44
CA VAL A 67 -6.64 39.13 0.08
C VAL A 67 -7.48 38.24 -0.83
N ALA A 68 -8.15 38.83 -1.83
CA ALA A 68 -8.92 38.10 -2.81
C ALA A 68 -8.02 37.33 -3.80
N CYS A 69 -8.30 36.04 -3.98
CA CYS A 69 -7.66 35.19 -4.99
C CYS A 69 -8.54 35.11 -6.24
N THR A 70 -7.94 34.85 -7.41
CA THR A 70 -8.61 34.76 -8.72
C THR A 70 -9.78 33.75 -8.75
N ARG A 71 -9.80 32.76 -7.84
CA ARG A 71 -10.84 31.71 -7.75
C ARG A 71 -11.71 31.85 -6.49
N LEU A 72 -11.75 33.04 -5.91
CA LEU A 72 -12.60 33.29 -4.73
C LEU A 72 -14.07 33.27 -5.11
N ASP A 73 -14.84 32.43 -4.45
CA ASP A 73 -16.29 32.38 -4.56
C ASP A 73 -16.90 32.49 -3.15
N THR A 74 -17.26 33.68 -2.76
CA THR A 74 -17.86 33.99 -1.46
C THR A 74 -19.30 33.54 -1.35
N THR A 75 -19.97 33.23 -2.47
CA THR A 75 -21.35 32.73 -2.47
C THR A 75 -21.43 31.27 -2.05
N ARG A 76 -20.34 30.51 -2.23
CA ARG A 76 -20.22 29.08 -1.86
C ARG A 76 -18.94 28.81 -1.06
N PRO A 77 -18.81 29.37 0.15
CA PRO A 77 -17.57 29.33 0.92
C PRO A 77 -17.15 27.93 1.35
N TYR A 78 -18.08 26.99 1.44
CA TYR A 78 -17.87 25.61 1.85
C TYR A 78 -17.72 24.65 0.66
N ASN A 79 -17.64 25.16 -0.56
CA ASN A 79 -17.57 24.31 -1.74
C ASN A 79 -16.19 23.70 -1.92
N TRP A 80 -15.92 22.58 -1.22
CA TRP A 80 -14.77 21.74 -1.42
C TRP A 80 -14.89 20.93 -2.69
N CYS A 81 -13.78 20.77 -3.42
CA CYS A 81 -13.72 19.84 -4.54
C CYS A 81 -12.73 18.71 -4.28
N GLY A 82 -13.01 17.53 -4.86
CA GLY A 82 -12.16 16.35 -4.68
C GLY A 82 -10.72 16.55 -5.16
N ALA A 83 -10.49 17.40 -6.17
CA ALA A 83 -9.15 17.73 -6.63
C ALA A 83 -8.32 18.46 -5.57
N THR A 84 -8.94 19.40 -4.83
CA THR A 84 -8.28 20.08 -3.71
C THR A 84 -7.88 19.10 -2.62
N VAL A 85 -8.78 18.20 -2.23
CA VAL A 85 -8.51 17.15 -1.25
C VAL A 85 -7.40 16.21 -1.75
N ALA A 86 -7.45 15.79 -3.03
CA ALA A 86 -6.43 14.93 -3.62
C ALA A 86 -5.04 15.59 -3.60
N ASN A 87 -4.97 16.89 -3.87
CA ASN A 87 -3.73 17.66 -3.80
C ASN A 87 -3.18 17.75 -2.36
N ILE A 88 -4.05 17.98 -1.38
CA ILE A 88 -3.66 17.94 0.04
C ILE A 88 -3.07 16.58 0.39
N LEU A 89 -3.73 15.49 0.07
CA LEU A 89 -3.30 14.12 0.37
C LEU A 89 -2.01 13.69 -0.35
N SER A 90 -1.56 14.39 -1.40
CA SER A 90 -0.34 14.07 -2.15
C SER A 90 0.82 15.04 -1.91
N ASN A 91 0.63 16.08 -1.12
CA ASN A 91 1.64 17.11 -0.94
C ASN A 91 2.57 16.80 0.25
N PRO A 92 3.87 16.52 0.04
CA PRO A 92 4.80 16.18 1.11
C PRO A 92 5.08 17.34 2.10
N VAL A 93 4.53 18.52 1.87
CA VAL A 93 4.60 19.65 2.81
C VAL A 93 4.01 19.28 4.17
N TYR A 94 3.01 18.41 4.21
CA TYR A 94 2.37 17.99 5.47
C TYR A 94 3.25 17.08 6.34
N LEU A 95 4.32 16.51 5.76
CA LEU A 95 5.41 15.81 6.47
C LEU A 95 6.55 16.75 6.94
N GLY A 96 6.38 18.06 6.79
CA GLY A 96 7.45 19.01 7.09
C GLY A 96 8.51 19.14 6.01
N HIS A 97 8.22 18.67 4.76
CA HIS A 97 9.16 18.71 3.65
C HIS A 97 8.78 19.78 2.63
N THR A 98 9.77 20.37 1.97
CA THR A 98 9.51 21.31 0.88
C THR A 98 9.88 20.68 -0.45
N LEU A 99 8.90 20.62 -1.36
CA LEU A 99 9.10 20.12 -2.72
C LEU A 99 9.21 21.29 -3.68
N ASN A 100 10.41 21.51 -4.23
CA ASN A 100 10.74 22.54 -5.17
C ASN A 100 10.80 22.02 -6.61
N MET A 101 10.78 22.92 -7.59
CA MET A 101 10.91 22.62 -9.02
C MET A 101 9.80 21.71 -9.58
N GLN A 102 8.59 21.76 -9.01
CA GLN A 102 7.44 20.97 -9.49
C GLN A 102 6.98 21.36 -10.89
N SER A 103 7.10 22.64 -11.22
CA SER A 103 6.67 23.16 -12.52
C SER A 103 7.61 24.24 -13.01
N SER A 104 7.63 24.44 -14.32
CA SER A 104 8.40 25.47 -14.99
C SER A 104 7.59 26.03 -16.16
N THR A 105 7.94 27.22 -16.61
CA THR A 105 7.45 27.76 -17.87
C THR A 105 8.46 27.53 -18.99
N LEU A 106 7.97 27.31 -20.19
CA LEU A 106 8.82 27.00 -21.34
C LEU A 106 9.82 28.14 -21.64
N SER A 107 9.37 29.39 -21.49
CA SER A 107 10.21 30.57 -21.64
C SER A 107 9.54 31.78 -21.00
N TYR A 108 10.28 32.91 -20.91
CA TYR A 108 9.74 34.20 -20.49
C TYR A 108 8.54 34.66 -21.34
N LYS A 109 8.58 34.39 -22.64
CA LYS A 109 7.52 34.77 -23.59
C LYS A 109 6.36 33.75 -23.61
N ASN A 110 6.64 32.46 -23.41
CA ASN A 110 5.63 31.41 -23.36
C ASN A 110 5.39 31.01 -21.93
N LYS A 111 4.29 31.50 -21.33
CA LYS A 111 3.88 31.25 -19.96
C LYS A 111 3.17 29.89 -19.74
N GLN A 112 3.17 29.01 -20.74
CA GLN A 112 2.61 27.70 -20.60
C GLN A 112 3.38 26.93 -19.52
N ILE A 113 2.66 26.53 -18.47
CA ILE A 113 3.22 25.77 -17.35
C ILE A 113 3.27 24.31 -17.74
N PHE A 114 4.42 23.68 -17.57
CA PHE A 114 4.57 22.22 -17.63
C PHE A 114 5.08 21.69 -16.29
N HIS A 115 4.63 20.50 -15.94
CA HIS A 115 5.09 19.81 -14.74
C HIS A 115 6.38 19.06 -15.04
N ARG A 116 7.37 19.24 -14.18
CA ARG A 116 8.63 18.50 -14.27
C ARG A 116 8.45 17.06 -13.78
N PRO A 117 9.14 16.11 -14.41
CA PRO A 117 9.13 14.73 -13.93
C PRO A 117 9.67 14.66 -12.50
N PRO A 118 9.25 13.66 -11.68
CA PRO A 118 9.66 13.53 -10.28
C PRO A 118 11.18 13.54 -10.05
N GLU A 119 11.94 13.03 -11.03
CA GLU A 119 13.41 12.96 -11.01
C GLU A 119 14.09 14.33 -11.04
N GLU A 120 13.44 15.33 -11.61
CA GLU A 120 13.93 16.71 -11.67
C GLU A 120 13.45 17.57 -10.50
N GLN A 121 12.54 17.05 -9.67
CA GLN A 121 12.02 17.75 -8.52
C GLN A 121 12.97 17.62 -7.33
N VAL A 122 13.13 18.68 -6.56
CA VAL A 122 14.03 18.71 -5.41
C VAL A 122 13.22 18.68 -4.11
N LEU A 123 13.30 17.54 -3.39
CA LEU A 123 12.69 17.38 -2.07
C LEU A 123 13.70 17.74 -0.97
N VAL A 124 13.41 18.82 -0.22
CA VAL A 124 14.18 19.21 0.95
C VAL A 124 13.43 18.74 2.20
N LYS A 125 14.04 17.85 2.98
CA LYS A 125 13.42 17.26 4.17
C LYS A 125 13.53 18.15 5.39
N ASN A 126 12.54 18.07 6.29
CA ASN A 126 12.52 18.69 7.62
C ASN A 126 12.76 20.21 7.59
N THR A 127 12.08 20.91 6.70
CA THR A 127 12.18 22.37 6.56
C THR A 127 11.25 23.13 7.52
N HIS A 128 10.23 22.48 8.06
CA HIS A 128 9.23 23.04 8.96
C HIS A 128 8.55 21.92 9.78
N GLU A 129 7.76 22.29 10.76
CA GLU A 129 7.03 21.36 11.61
C GLU A 129 5.98 20.59 10.80
N ALA A 130 5.95 19.26 10.97
CA ALA A 130 4.98 18.37 10.30
C ALA A 130 3.60 18.45 10.97
N ILE A 131 2.52 18.46 10.17
CA ILE A 131 1.15 18.34 10.66
C ILE A 131 0.72 16.87 10.75
N ILE A 132 1.29 16.03 9.87
CA ILE A 132 0.99 14.60 9.74
C ILE A 132 2.25 13.80 10.03
N ASP A 133 2.12 12.71 10.76
CA ASP A 133 3.21 11.75 10.98
C ASP A 133 3.47 10.88 9.73
N GLN A 134 4.65 10.28 9.68
CA GLN A 134 5.07 9.44 8.55
C GLN A 134 4.19 8.21 8.40
N GLU A 135 3.73 7.62 9.51
CA GLU A 135 2.93 6.39 9.50
C GLU A 135 1.55 6.61 8.87
N LEU A 136 0.85 7.68 9.28
CA LEU A 136 -0.45 8.06 8.71
C LEU A 136 -0.30 8.44 7.23
N TRP A 137 0.75 9.17 6.87
CA TRP A 137 1.06 9.49 5.48
C TRP A 137 1.22 8.24 4.62
N ASP A 138 2.09 7.30 5.05
CA ASP A 138 2.36 6.07 4.31
C ASP A 138 1.09 5.22 4.18
N THR A 139 0.27 5.15 5.22
CA THR A 139 -1.03 4.47 5.19
C THR A 139 -1.95 5.09 4.14
N VAL A 140 -2.05 6.42 4.12
CA VAL A 140 -2.87 7.16 3.16
C VAL A 140 -2.39 6.96 1.72
N GLN A 141 -1.05 7.03 1.45
CA GLN A 141 -0.54 6.80 0.10
C GLN A 141 -0.87 5.38 -0.39
N ARG A 142 -0.71 4.36 0.46
CA ARG A 142 -1.08 2.97 0.16
C ARG A 142 -2.57 2.80 -0.13
N VAL A 143 -3.43 3.41 0.70
CA VAL A 143 -4.88 3.43 0.46
C VAL A 143 -5.20 4.03 -0.91
N ARG A 144 -4.46 5.04 -1.35
CA ARG A 144 -4.68 5.75 -2.63
C ARG A 144 -4.11 5.04 -3.86
N GLU A 145 -3.05 4.25 -3.71
CA GLU A 145 -2.49 3.44 -4.80
C GLU A 145 -3.50 2.42 -5.36
N HIS A 146 -4.36 1.89 -4.49
CA HIS A 146 -5.39 0.97 -4.91
C HIS A 146 -6.61 1.70 -5.45
N LYS A 147 -6.86 1.60 -6.77
CA LYS A 147 -8.03 2.19 -7.44
C LYS A 147 -9.32 1.55 -6.92
N ARG A 148 -9.94 2.18 -5.94
CA ARG A 148 -11.21 1.75 -5.37
C ARG A 148 -12.35 2.52 -6.01
N ARG A 149 -13.09 1.88 -6.90
CA ARG A 149 -14.40 2.40 -7.32
C ARG A 149 -15.46 1.70 -6.48
N PRO A 150 -16.18 2.42 -5.63
CA PRO A 150 -17.37 1.83 -5.00
C PRO A 150 -18.35 1.41 -6.10
N PRO A 151 -19.10 0.31 -5.92
CA PRO A 151 -20.19 -0.04 -6.83
C PRO A 151 -21.18 1.12 -6.95
N LYS A 152 -21.81 1.29 -8.14
CA LYS A 152 -22.72 2.41 -8.44
C LYS A 152 -23.83 2.67 -7.41
N HIS A 153 -24.15 1.68 -6.58
CA HIS A 153 -25.25 1.72 -5.62
C HIS A 153 -24.79 1.64 -4.15
N MET A 154 -23.51 1.89 -3.86
CA MET A 154 -22.98 1.80 -2.50
C MET A 154 -22.02 2.96 -2.22
N ASP A 155 -22.23 3.59 -1.06
CA ASP A 155 -21.49 4.80 -0.67
C ASP A 155 -20.05 4.56 -0.23
N ALA A 156 -19.66 3.29 0.05
CA ALA A 156 -18.31 2.97 0.51
C ALA A 156 -17.72 1.73 -0.18
N PRO A 157 -16.39 1.69 -0.40
CA PRO A 157 -15.69 0.47 -0.80
C PRO A 157 -15.81 -0.61 0.30
N GLY A 158 -15.70 -1.89 -0.08
CA GLY A 158 -15.68 -2.98 0.89
C GLY A 158 -14.48 -2.89 1.83
N LEU A 159 -14.63 -3.37 3.06
CA LEU A 159 -13.61 -3.33 4.11
C LEU A 159 -12.23 -3.88 3.62
N PHE A 160 -12.25 -5.00 2.90
CA PHE A 160 -11.03 -5.67 2.38
C PHE A 160 -10.69 -5.26 0.94
N ALA A 161 -11.22 -4.15 0.44
CA ALA A 161 -10.97 -3.75 -0.95
C ALA A 161 -9.48 -3.51 -1.20
N GLY A 162 -8.91 -4.26 -2.15
CA GLY A 162 -7.50 -4.18 -2.51
C GLY A 162 -6.55 -5.04 -1.66
N LEU A 163 -7.06 -5.78 -0.67
CA LEU A 163 -6.24 -6.65 0.19
C LEU A 163 -6.39 -8.15 -0.13
N VAL A 164 -7.45 -8.57 -0.82
CA VAL A 164 -7.76 -9.99 -1.03
C VAL A 164 -7.37 -10.46 -2.41
N TYR A 165 -6.61 -11.54 -2.47
CA TYR A 165 -6.05 -12.12 -3.68
C TYR A 165 -6.32 -13.62 -3.76
N CYS A 166 -6.28 -14.16 -4.95
CA CYS A 166 -6.32 -15.59 -5.20
C CYS A 166 -4.92 -16.18 -5.00
N ALA A 167 -4.81 -17.23 -4.18
CA ALA A 167 -3.53 -17.90 -3.92
C ALA A 167 -2.91 -18.53 -5.16
N ASP A 168 -3.73 -19.03 -6.10
CA ASP A 168 -3.26 -19.76 -7.28
C ASP A 168 -2.84 -18.82 -8.43
N CYS A 169 -3.74 -17.90 -8.84
CA CYS A 169 -3.44 -17.03 -9.98
C CYS A 169 -2.88 -15.65 -9.59
N GLY A 170 -2.77 -15.34 -8.31
CA GLY A 170 -2.29 -14.03 -7.82
C GLY A 170 -3.20 -12.84 -8.16
N GLY A 171 -4.32 -13.07 -8.84
CA GLY A 171 -5.25 -12.02 -9.23
C GLY A 171 -6.12 -11.53 -8.08
N TYR A 172 -6.64 -10.30 -8.18
CA TYR A 172 -7.57 -9.76 -7.18
C TYR A 172 -8.83 -10.59 -7.04
N MET A 173 -9.33 -10.70 -5.82
CA MET A 173 -10.68 -11.19 -5.57
C MET A 173 -11.68 -10.04 -5.52
N VAL A 174 -12.81 -10.23 -6.18
CA VAL A 174 -13.88 -9.22 -6.28
C VAL A 174 -14.98 -9.55 -5.30
N LEU A 175 -15.38 -8.55 -4.50
CA LEU A 175 -16.54 -8.66 -3.62
C LEU A 175 -17.82 -8.65 -4.45
N CYS A 176 -18.55 -9.77 -4.42
CA CYS A 176 -19.85 -9.94 -5.04
C CYS A 176 -20.96 -9.60 -4.05
N ARG A 177 -21.69 -8.55 -4.35
CA ARG A 177 -22.85 -8.08 -3.58
C ARG A 177 -23.85 -7.43 -4.54
N THR A 178 -25.11 -7.73 -4.35
CA THR A 178 -26.22 -7.15 -5.13
C THR A 178 -27.28 -6.64 -4.17
N GLY A 179 -28.12 -5.70 -4.60
CA GLY A 179 -29.19 -5.16 -3.77
C GLY A 179 -30.24 -6.17 -3.27
N LYS A 180 -30.23 -7.40 -3.82
CA LYS A 180 -31.11 -8.51 -3.41
C LYS A 180 -30.44 -9.46 -2.40
N MET A 181 -29.14 -9.34 -2.15
CA MET A 181 -28.40 -10.21 -1.24
C MET A 181 -28.40 -9.60 0.16
N LYS A 182 -28.55 -10.46 1.17
CA LYS A 182 -28.33 -10.07 2.57
C LYS A 182 -26.84 -9.89 2.83
N PRO A 183 -26.41 -9.05 3.81
CA PRO A 183 -25.00 -8.82 4.13
C PRO A 183 -24.21 -10.12 4.41
N GLU A 184 -24.85 -11.12 5.02
CA GLU A 184 -24.21 -12.42 5.34
C GLU A 184 -23.92 -13.25 4.08
N GLN A 185 -24.55 -12.93 2.96
CA GLN A 185 -24.37 -13.61 1.68
C GLN A 185 -23.29 -12.97 0.80
N TYR A 186 -22.72 -11.83 1.21
CA TYR A 186 -21.64 -11.20 0.46
C TYR A 186 -20.41 -12.10 0.45
N TYR A 187 -19.75 -12.20 -0.71
CA TYR A 187 -18.61 -13.09 -0.87
C TYR A 187 -17.58 -12.56 -1.85
N PHE A 188 -16.35 -12.97 -1.61
CA PHE A 188 -15.25 -12.72 -2.53
C PHE A 188 -15.12 -13.86 -3.55
N ARG A 189 -14.84 -13.50 -4.79
CA ARG A 189 -14.62 -14.42 -5.91
C ARG A 189 -13.38 -14.03 -6.70
N CYS A 190 -12.59 -15.02 -7.12
CA CYS A 190 -11.46 -14.80 -8.02
C CYS A 190 -11.90 -14.09 -9.31
N SER A 191 -11.26 -12.95 -9.63
CA SER A 191 -11.59 -12.18 -10.83
C SER A 191 -11.18 -12.88 -12.12
N THR A 192 -10.08 -13.64 -12.09
CA THR A 192 -9.57 -14.42 -13.22
C THR A 192 -10.53 -15.53 -13.57
N TYR A 193 -10.93 -16.33 -12.58
CA TYR A 193 -11.97 -17.35 -12.77
C TYR A 193 -13.28 -16.75 -13.27
N GLY A 194 -13.70 -15.61 -12.69
CA GLY A 194 -14.94 -14.95 -13.06
C GLY A 194 -14.97 -14.40 -14.49
N LYS A 195 -13.82 -14.05 -15.08
CA LYS A 195 -13.71 -13.49 -16.44
C LYS A 195 -13.34 -14.51 -17.50
N ARG A 196 -12.49 -15.48 -17.16
CA ARG A 196 -11.85 -16.40 -18.11
C ARG A 196 -12.27 -17.87 -17.92
N GLY A 197 -12.98 -18.19 -16.82
CA GLY A 197 -13.47 -19.54 -16.55
C GLY A 197 -12.44 -20.49 -15.95
N LYS A 198 -12.75 -21.80 -16.04
CA LYS A 198 -11.99 -22.88 -15.41
C LYS A 198 -10.58 -23.08 -15.99
N ASP A 199 -10.37 -22.69 -17.24
CA ASP A 199 -9.08 -22.86 -17.92
C ASP A 199 -8.00 -21.91 -17.37
N ALA A 200 -8.42 -20.84 -16.71
CA ALA A 200 -7.51 -19.81 -16.21
C ALA A 200 -7.29 -19.85 -14.69
N CYS A 201 -8.23 -20.41 -13.92
CA CYS A 201 -8.11 -20.55 -12.46
C CYS A 201 -9.21 -21.48 -11.93
N THR A 202 -9.00 -22.04 -10.74
CA THR A 202 -10.01 -22.83 -10.02
C THR A 202 -10.99 -21.93 -9.25
N PRO A 203 -12.15 -22.45 -8.76
CA PRO A 203 -13.12 -21.64 -8.05
C PRO A 203 -12.63 -21.29 -6.63
N HIS A 204 -12.25 -20.04 -6.46
CA HIS A 204 -11.92 -19.45 -5.15
C HIS A 204 -13.09 -18.59 -4.68
N HIS A 205 -13.59 -18.89 -3.50
CA HIS A 205 -14.76 -18.24 -2.93
C HIS A 205 -14.71 -18.28 -1.40
N ILE A 206 -14.91 -17.11 -0.76
CA ILE A 206 -15.05 -16.99 0.70
C ILE A 206 -16.10 -15.92 1.01
N THR A 207 -16.94 -16.15 2.03
CA THR A 207 -17.92 -15.13 2.46
C THR A 207 -17.20 -13.98 3.17
N GLU A 208 -17.74 -12.77 3.04
CA GLU A 208 -17.17 -11.60 3.73
C GLU A 208 -17.22 -11.76 5.25
N ALA A 209 -18.29 -12.38 5.77
CA ALA A 209 -18.45 -12.65 7.21
C ALA A 209 -17.35 -13.58 7.74
N ASN A 210 -17.09 -14.71 7.05
CA ASN A 210 -16.04 -15.63 7.45
C ASN A 210 -14.66 -14.99 7.38
N LEU A 211 -14.39 -14.23 6.31
CA LEU A 211 -13.11 -13.51 6.18
C LEU A 211 -12.93 -12.49 7.30
N LYS A 212 -13.99 -11.75 7.69
CA LYS A 212 -13.95 -10.84 8.85
C LYS A 212 -13.62 -11.56 10.13
N ALA A 213 -14.27 -12.68 10.41
CA ALA A 213 -14.03 -13.46 11.62
C ALA A 213 -12.59 -13.99 11.68
N ILE A 214 -12.10 -14.59 10.59
CA ILE A 214 -10.75 -15.14 10.50
C ILE A 214 -9.70 -14.04 10.70
N VAL A 215 -9.82 -12.94 10.00
CA VAL A 215 -8.84 -11.84 10.06
C VAL A 215 -8.86 -11.14 11.42
N LEU A 216 -10.03 -10.97 12.03
CA LEU A 216 -10.17 -10.37 13.37
C LEU A 216 -9.50 -11.24 14.43
N ASP A 217 -9.76 -12.54 14.40
CA ASP A 217 -9.20 -13.49 15.35
C ASP A 217 -7.67 -13.58 15.22
N ASP A 218 -7.17 -13.75 14.00
CA ASP A 218 -5.73 -13.82 13.75
C ASP A 218 -5.00 -12.52 14.13
N LEU A 219 -5.59 -11.36 13.81
CA LEU A 219 -5.02 -10.07 14.16
C LEU A 219 -4.97 -9.86 15.68
N ARG A 220 -6.03 -10.23 16.40
CA ARG A 220 -6.05 -10.23 17.88
C ARG A 220 -4.96 -11.11 18.46
N ARG A 221 -4.85 -12.33 17.98
CA ARG A 221 -3.85 -13.30 18.41
C ARG A 221 -2.43 -12.79 18.22
N VAL A 222 -2.11 -12.33 17.01
CA VAL A 222 -0.75 -11.84 16.65
C VAL A 222 -0.38 -10.58 17.41
N THR A 223 -1.29 -9.61 17.52
CA THR A 223 -1.03 -8.37 18.26
C THR A 223 -0.95 -8.58 19.76
N HIS A 224 -1.77 -9.48 20.32
CA HIS A 224 -1.68 -9.87 21.73
C HIS A 224 -0.32 -10.49 22.05
N PHE A 225 0.14 -11.44 21.24
CA PHE A 225 1.44 -12.09 21.43
C PHE A 225 2.60 -11.09 21.30
N ALA A 226 2.55 -10.22 20.30
CA ALA A 226 3.55 -9.16 20.09
C ALA A 226 3.66 -8.20 21.30
N ARG A 227 2.55 -7.96 22.02
CA ARG A 227 2.53 -7.08 23.19
C ARG A 227 2.99 -7.77 24.46
N THR A 228 2.49 -9.00 24.71
CA THR A 228 2.68 -9.69 25.99
C THR A 228 4.05 -10.37 26.09
N LYS A 229 4.55 -10.94 24.98
CA LYS A 229 5.79 -11.70 24.94
C LYS A 229 6.77 -11.18 23.88
N LYS A 230 7.10 -9.88 23.94
CA LYS A 230 7.89 -9.15 22.94
C LYS A 230 9.18 -9.86 22.50
N HIS A 231 9.98 -10.34 23.46
CA HIS A 231 11.24 -11.03 23.17
C HIS A 231 11.04 -12.38 22.46
N GLN A 232 10.04 -13.15 22.90
CA GLN A 232 9.73 -14.44 22.28
C GLN A 232 9.16 -14.26 20.89
N PHE A 233 8.28 -13.27 20.70
CA PHE A 233 7.74 -12.90 19.40
C PHE A 233 8.86 -12.47 18.43
N ALA A 234 9.75 -11.58 18.86
CA ALA A 234 10.89 -11.15 18.06
C ALA A 234 11.81 -12.32 17.69
N ALA A 235 12.13 -13.19 18.63
CA ALA A 235 12.94 -14.38 18.39
C ALA A 235 12.29 -15.35 17.40
N TYR A 236 10.97 -15.58 17.53
CA TYR A 236 10.21 -16.44 16.62
C TYR A 236 10.20 -15.88 15.19
N ILE A 237 9.84 -14.62 15.02
CA ILE A 237 9.79 -13.96 13.70
C ILE A 237 11.19 -13.94 13.07
N ASN A 238 12.23 -13.59 13.84
CA ASN A 238 13.59 -13.60 13.36
C ASN A 238 14.06 -14.99 12.93
N ARG A 239 13.73 -16.04 13.71
CA ARG A 239 14.09 -17.43 13.36
C ARG A 239 13.41 -17.87 12.06
N LYS A 240 12.12 -17.57 11.89
CA LYS A 240 11.33 -17.94 10.72
C LYS A 240 11.76 -17.14 9.49
N ASN A 241 11.84 -15.83 9.62
CA ASN A 241 12.23 -14.95 8.53
C ASN A 241 13.68 -15.18 8.11
N THR A 242 14.59 -15.49 9.05
CA THR A 242 16.00 -15.69 8.73
C THR A 242 16.22 -16.88 7.81
N ALA A 243 15.50 -17.98 7.99
CA ALA A 243 15.69 -19.17 7.12
C ALA A 243 15.11 -18.93 5.70
N GLN A 244 13.91 -18.41 5.60
CA GLN A 244 13.24 -18.17 4.33
C GLN A 244 13.81 -16.94 3.60
N LEU A 245 14.03 -15.83 4.32
CA LEU A 245 14.67 -14.63 3.80
C LEU A 245 16.11 -14.90 3.34
N ARG A 246 16.90 -15.66 4.10
CA ARG A 246 18.25 -16.07 3.67
C ARG A 246 18.20 -16.88 2.38
N LYS A 247 17.22 -17.80 2.25
CA LYS A 247 17.06 -18.59 1.04
C LYS A 247 16.68 -17.71 -0.16
N GLU A 248 15.72 -16.82 0.02
CA GLU A 248 15.29 -15.88 -1.04
C GLU A 248 16.36 -14.83 -1.36
N MET A 249 17.02 -14.27 -0.34
CA MET A 249 18.15 -13.34 -0.54
C MET A 249 19.28 -14.01 -1.30
N THR A 250 19.65 -15.24 -0.91
CA THR A 250 20.71 -15.99 -1.58
C THR A 250 20.35 -16.32 -3.03
N ALA A 251 19.09 -16.70 -3.29
CA ALA A 251 18.60 -16.97 -4.64
C ALA A 251 18.60 -15.69 -5.49
N THR A 252 18.07 -14.60 -4.98
CA THR A 252 18.00 -13.30 -5.67
C THR A 252 19.41 -12.73 -5.91
N GLN A 253 20.32 -12.87 -4.95
CA GLN A 253 21.71 -12.44 -5.10
C GLN A 253 22.40 -13.25 -6.20
N ARG A 254 22.24 -14.58 -6.23
CA ARG A 254 22.81 -15.45 -7.29
C ARG A 254 22.28 -15.10 -8.67
N GLU A 255 21.01 -14.79 -8.80
CA GLU A 255 20.42 -14.34 -10.07
C GLU A 255 21.00 -12.98 -10.50
N LEU A 256 21.12 -12.04 -9.55
CA LEU A 256 21.72 -10.74 -9.80
C LEU A 256 23.17 -10.87 -10.26
N ASP A 257 23.98 -11.68 -9.56
CA ASP A 257 25.38 -11.93 -9.91
C ASP A 257 25.52 -12.53 -11.31
N LYS A 258 24.64 -13.48 -11.69
CA LYS A 258 24.59 -14.04 -13.05
C LYS A 258 24.27 -12.97 -14.10
N MET A 259 23.29 -12.10 -13.84
CA MET A 259 22.91 -11.02 -14.75
C MET A 259 24.03 -10.00 -14.91
N VAL A 260 24.67 -9.60 -13.82
CA VAL A 260 25.79 -8.65 -13.83
C VAL A 260 26.98 -9.26 -14.59
N LYS A 261 27.32 -10.53 -14.31
CA LYS A 261 28.38 -11.24 -15.01
C LYS A 261 28.08 -11.33 -16.51
N ARG A 262 26.86 -11.70 -16.88
CA ARG A 262 26.48 -11.78 -18.30
C ARG A 262 26.56 -10.42 -19.00
N ASN A 263 26.11 -9.33 -18.33
CA ASN A 263 26.23 -7.98 -18.87
C ASN A 263 27.69 -7.56 -19.10
N THR A 264 28.60 -7.97 -18.20
CA THR A 264 30.05 -7.73 -18.35
C THR A 264 30.65 -8.55 -19.51
N GLU A 265 30.24 -9.81 -19.63
CA GLU A 265 30.65 -10.68 -20.76
C GLU A 265 30.18 -10.13 -22.10
N LEU A 266 28.93 -9.65 -22.19
CA LEU A 266 28.38 -9.01 -23.40
C LEU A 266 29.22 -7.77 -23.80
N SER A 267 29.60 -6.96 -22.83
CA SER A 267 30.45 -5.80 -23.09
C SER A 267 31.82 -6.17 -23.63
N ALA A 268 32.42 -7.24 -23.10
CA ALA A 268 33.68 -7.76 -23.59
C ALA A 268 33.56 -8.38 -24.99
N LEU A 269 32.48 -9.14 -25.24
CA LEU A 269 32.17 -9.72 -26.55
C LEU A 269 31.93 -8.64 -27.61
N PHE A 270 31.21 -7.58 -27.25
CA PHE A 270 30.95 -6.45 -28.15
C PHE A 270 32.23 -5.74 -28.55
N LYS A 271 33.15 -5.55 -27.61
CA LYS A 271 34.50 -4.99 -27.89
C LYS A 271 35.31 -5.86 -28.87
N ARG A 272 35.33 -7.17 -28.64
CA ARG A 272 35.98 -8.14 -29.55
C ARG A 272 35.33 -8.14 -30.93
N LEU A 273 33.99 -8.14 -30.98
CA LEU A 273 33.26 -8.10 -32.25
C LEU A 273 33.60 -6.85 -33.06
N TYR A 274 33.77 -5.71 -32.40
CA TYR A 274 34.19 -4.46 -33.03
C TYR A 274 35.62 -4.56 -33.56
N GLU A 275 36.58 -5.10 -32.77
CA GLU A 275 37.96 -5.29 -33.15
C GLU A 275 38.08 -6.24 -34.37
N ASP A 276 37.34 -7.34 -34.38
CA ASP A 276 37.37 -8.33 -35.48
C ASP A 276 36.71 -7.75 -36.76
N ASN A 277 35.71 -6.87 -36.65
CA ASN A 277 35.18 -6.18 -37.81
C ASN A 277 36.18 -5.18 -38.39
N VAL A 278 36.87 -4.39 -37.55
CA VAL A 278 37.91 -3.44 -38.00
C VAL A 278 39.08 -4.16 -38.66
N LEU A 279 39.44 -5.35 -38.18
CA LEU A 279 40.50 -6.20 -38.74
C LEU A 279 40.05 -6.98 -40.00
N GLY A 280 38.82 -6.83 -40.44
CA GLY A 280 38.29 -7.49 -41.63
C GLY A 280 38.04 -9.00 -41.49
N LYS A 281 38.07 -9.55 -40.25
CA LYS A 281 37.82 -10.98 -39.98
C LYS A 281 36.33 -11.36 -40.11
N ILE A 282 35.44 -10.38 -39.91
CA ILE A 282 34.00 -10.57 -40.05
C ILE A 282 33.43 -9.51 -40.99
N SER A 283 32.34 -9.88 -41.72
CA SER A 283 31.69 -8.95 -42.63
C SER A 283 30.86 -7.91 -41.87
N ASN A 284 30.62 -6.75 -42.51
CA ASN A 284 29.78 -5.70 -41.97
C ASN A 284 28.32 -6.18 -41.71
N GLU A 285 27.82 -7.14 -42.47
CA GLU A 285 26.50 -7.75 -42.29
C GLU A 285 26.47 -8.61 -41.02
N GLN A 286 27.45 -9.46 -40.83
CA GLN A 286 27.60 -10.28 -39.62
C GLN A 286 27.77 -9.42 -38.38
N PHE A 287 28.58 -8.34 -38.47
CA PHE A 287 28.71 -7.37 -37.39
C PHE A 287 27.38 -6.72 -37.01
N ARG A 288 26.58 -6.27 -37.99
CA ARG A 288 25.28 -5.64 -37.72
C ARG A 288 24.31 -6.63 -37.04
N MET A 289 24.23 -7.86 -37.50
CA MET A 289 23.35 -8.89 -36.95
C MET A 289 23.71 -9.19 -35.49
N LEU A 290 24.97 -9.54 -35.21
CA LEU A 290 25.44 -9.91 -33.88
C LEU A 290 25.39 -8.72 -32.91
N SER A 291 25.71 -7.51 -33.38
CA SER A 291 25.63 -6.30 -32.54
C SER A 291 24.20 -5.94 -32.17
N ALA A 292 23.20 -6.19 -33.02
CA ALA A 292 21.80 -5.98 -32.71
C ALA A 292 21.30 -6.94 -31.61
N ASP A 293 21.70 -8.21 -31.68
CA ASP A 293 21.35 -9.21 -30.66
C ASP A 293 21.98 -8.86 -29.30
N TYR A 294 23.27 -8.52 -29.27
CA TYR A 294 23.97 -8.14 -28.04
C TYR A 294 23.37 -6.87 -27.42
N ASN A 295 23.04 -5.87 -28.23
CA ASN A 295 22.39 -4.64 -27.75
C ASN A 295 20.99 -4.92 -27.17
N THR A 296 20.24 -5.84 -27.76
CA THR A 296 18.89 -6.20 -27.27
C THR A 296 18.98 -6.91 -25.92
N GLU A 297 19.89 -7.89 -25.79
CA GLU A 297 20.12 -8.61 -24.53
C GLU A 297 20.65 -7.64 -23.44
N GLN A 298 21.56 -6.74 -23.80
CA GLN A 298 22.10 -5.75 -22.86
C GLN A 298 21.03 -4.77 -22.35
N LYS A 299 20.11 -4.31 -23.20
CA LYS A 299 18.98 -3.48 -22.80
C LYS A 299 18.05 -4.21 -21.84
N GLN A 300 17.77 -5.50 -22.09
CA GLN A 300 16.94 -6.32 -21.20
C GLN A 300 17.62 -6.49 -19.83
N LEU A 301 18.92 -6.78 -19.80
CA LEU A 301 19.67 -6.88 -18.55
C LEU A 301 19.77 -5.55 -17.81
N ALA A 302 19.98 -4.44 -18.53
CA ALA A 302 20.02 -3.09 -17.94
C ALA A 302 18.69 -2.68 -17.27
N ALA A 303 17.55 -3.18 -17.77
CA ALA A 303 16.25 -2.97 -17.14
C ALA A 303 16.02 -3.93 -15.95
N ALA A 304 16.42 -5.20 -16.05
CA ALA A 304 16.17 -6.22 -15.06
C ALA A 304 17.08 -6.12 -13.81
N ILE A 305 18.32 -5.67 -13.96
CA ILE A 305 19.31 -5.54 -12.86
C ILE A 305 18.80 -4.60 -11.76
N PRO A 306 18.38 -3.34 -12.03
CA PRO A 306 17.90 -2.42 -10.99
C PRO A 306 16.62 -2.93 -10.31
N GLU A 307 15.74 -3.63 -11.03
CA GLU A 307 14.55 -4.25 -10.45
C GLU A 307 14.91 -5.34 -9.43
N LYS A 308 15.86 -6.21 -9.76
CA LYS A 308 16.37 -7.25 -8.85
C LYS A 308 17.15 -6.65 -7.67
N GLN A 309 17.90 -5.58 -7.87
CA GLN A 309 18.58 -4.84 -6.79
C GLN A 309 17.55 -4.23 -5.82
N ALA A 310 16.51 -3.57 -6.33
CA ALA A 310 15.46 -3.02 -5.51
C ALA A 310 14.71 -4.09 -4.70
N LYS A 311 14.51 -5.29 -5.30
CA LYS A 311 13.93 -6.44 -4.59
C LYS A 311 14.85 -6.92 -3.45
N LEU A 312 16.14 -7.01 -3.69
CA LEU A 312 17.13 -7.42 -2.68
C LEU A 312 17.18 -6.43 -1.50
N GLU A 313 17.16 -5.13 -1.78
CA GLU A 313 17.11 -4.10 -0.74
C GLU A 313 15.81 -4.15 0.08
N LYS A 314 14.67 -4.41 -0.56
CA LYS A 314 13.39 -4.63 0.15
C LYS A 314 13.45 -5.86 1.07
N LEU A 315 14.07 -6.96 0.63
CA LEU A 315 14.26 -8.16 1.45
C LEU A 315 15.17 -7.89 2.65
N LYS A 316 16.22 -7.09 2.48
CA LYS A 316 17.10 -6.65 3.58
C LYS A 316 16.36 -5.74 4.57
N ALA A 317 15.56 -4.81 4.07
CA ALA A 317 14.77 -3.90 4.89
C ALA A 317 13.68 -4.63 5.70
N SER A 318 13.05 -5.68 5.14
CA SER A 318 12.02 -6.45 5.83
C SER A 318 12.55 -7.24 7.04
N ALA A 319 13.85 -7.55 7.07
CA ALA A 319 14.48 -8.18 8.23
C ALA A 319 14.57 -7.27 9.47
N ALA A 320 14.40 -5.95 9.31
CA ALA A 320 14.62 -4.95 10.35
C ALA A 320 13.34 -4.46 11.06
N ASN A 321 12.13 -4.92 10.65
CA ASN A 321 10.89 -4.24 11.04
C ASN A 321 10.07 -4.92 12.17
N VAL A 322 10.61 -5.93 12.87
CA VAL A 322 9.87 -6.59 13.96
C VAL A 322 9.59 -5.63 15.12
N ASP A 323 10.54 -4.77 15.43
CA ASP A 323 10.39 -3.78 16.52
C ASP A 323 9.31 -2.74 16.16
N ALA A 324 9.25 -2.33 14.90
CA ALA A 324 8.20 -1.43 14.40
C ALA A 324 6.81 -2.08 14.50
N PHE A 325 6.69 -3.39 14.21
CA PHE A 325 5.43 -4.11 14.39
C PHE A 325 5.01 -4.16 15.86
N ILE A 326 5.94 -4.44 16.78
CA ILE A 326 5.68 -4.49 18.22
C ILE A 326 5.24 -3.12 18.73
N GLU A 327 5.88 -2.04 18.26
CA GLU A 327 5.49 -0.68 18.61
C GLU A 327 4.06 -0.36 18.13
N LYS A 328 3.74 -0.68 16.87
CA LYS A 328 2.37 -0.52 16.32
C LYS A 328 1.35 -1.35 17.11
N ALA A 329 1.66 -2.63 17.40
CA ALA A 329 0.79 -3.50 18.17
C ALA A 329 0.53 -2.97 19.60
N SER A 330 1.48 -2.26 20.19
CA SER A 330 1.34 -1.68 21.53
C SER A 330 0.33 -0.52 21.59
N ARG A 331 0.05 0.14 20.46
CA ARG A 331 -0.95 1.23 20.38
C ARG A 331 -2.39 0.72 20.33
N TYR A 332 -2.61 -0.52 19.90
CA TYR A 332 -3.93 -1.14 19.77
C TYR A 332 -4.14 -2.17 20.87
N THR A 333 -4.62 -1.74 22.03
CA THR A 333 -4.80 -2.61 23.21
C THR A 333 -5.99 -3.54 23.09
N GLU A 334 -7.08 -3.08 22.53
CA GLU A 334 -8.31 -3.86 22.29
C GLU A 334 -8.80 -3.64 20.85
N ILE A 335 -8.82 -4.74 20.10
CA ILE A 335 -9.35 -4.75 18.73
C ILE A 335 -10.75 -5.37 18.79
N THR A 336 -11.77 -4.54 18.90
CA THR A 336 -13.17 -5.00 18.92
C THR A 336 -13.71 -5.26 17.52
N GLU A 337 -13.37 -4.38 16.56
CA GLU A 337 -13.85 -4.44 15.19
C GLU A 337 -12.70 -4.18 14.20
N LEU A 338 -12.86 -4.70 12.98
CA LEU A 338 -11.94 -4.41 11.90
C LEU A 338 -12.28 -3.08 11.25
N THR A 339 -11.34 -2.15 11.30
CA THR A 339 -11.40 -0.90 10.54
C THR A 339 -10.49 -0.95 9.31
N PRO A 340 -10.78 -0.18 8.25
CA PRO A 340 -9.88 -0.09 7.11
C PRO A 340 -8.47 0.37 7.49
N GLU A 341 -8.36 1.33 8.40
CA GLU A 341 -7.08 1.82 8.95
C GLU A 341 -6.27 0.68 9.57
N LEU A 342 -6.90 -0.10 10.47
CA LEU A 342 -6.26 -1.22 11.14
C LEU A 342 -5.79 -2.30 10.15
N LEU A 343 -6.62 -2.63 9.16
CA LEU A 343 -6.24 -3.57 8.11
C LEU A 343 -5.04 -3.07 7.30
N TRP A 344 -5.03 -1.81 6.91
CA TRP A 344 -3.93 -1.24 6.13
C TRP A 344 -2.66 -0.99 6.94
N THR A 345 -2.77 -0.82 8.26
CA THR A 345 -1.61 -0.70 9.15
C THR A 345 -0.87 -2.03 9.28
N PHE A 346 -1.61 -3.13 9.47
CA PHE A 346 -1.01 -4.43 9.79
C PHE A 346 -0.90 -5.38 8.60
N ILE A 347 -1.86 -5.38 7.68
CA ILE A 347 -1.98 -6.39 6.63
C ILE A 347 -1.47 -5.84 5.30
N GLU A 348 -0.57 -6.58 4.67
CA GLU A 348 -0.10 -6.32 3.31
C GLU A 348 -1.04 -6.96 2.29
N ARG A 349 -1.39 -8.24 2.51
CA ARG A 349 -2.13 -9.05 1.57
C ARG A 349 -2.79 -10.24 2.26
N ILE A 350 -3.94 -10.67 1.74
CA ILE A 350 -4.65 -11.89 2.17
C ILE A 350 -4.82 -12.79 0.94
N ASP A 351 -4.23 -13.96 0.97
CA ASP A 351 -4.35 -14.96 -0.10
C ASP A 351 -5.38 -16.00 0.27
N ILE A 352 -6.32 -16.24 -0.64
CA ILE A 352 -7.41 -17.22 -0.47
C ILE A 352 -7.14 -18.43 -1.36
N GLY A 353 -6.95 -19.58 -0.74
CA GLY A 353 -6.80 -20.85 -1.42
C GLY A 353 -8.08 -21.38 -2.06
N GLU A 354 -7.96 -22.49 -2.79
CA GLU A 354 -9.08 -23.16 -3.44
C GLU A 354 -10.11 -23.59 -2.40
N ARG A 355 -11.38 -23.45 -2.73
CA ARG A 355 -12.45 -23.98 -1.91
C ARG A 355 -12.55 -25.50 -2.12
N PRO A 356 -12.55 -26.29 -1.04
CA PRO A 356 -12.86 -27.73 -1.16
C PRO A 356 -14.17 -27.95 -1.90
N GLY A 357 -14.26 -29.01 -2.69
CA GLY A 357 -15.39 -29.28 -3.57
C GLY A 357 -16.75 -29.09 -2.92
N ARG A 358 -17.76 -28.71 -3.69
CA ARG A 358 -19.10 -28.30 -3.25
C ARG A 358 -19.78 -29.28 -2.28
N TYR A 359 -19.39 -30.56 -2.31
CA TYR A 359 -19.91 -31.63 -1.47
C TYR A 359 -19.02 -31.97 -0.26
N ASN A 360 -17.83 -31.40 -0.17
CA ASN A 360 -16.93 -31.61 0.96
C ASN A 360 -17.16 -30.53 2.03
N ARG A 361 -18.11 -30.79 2.95
CA ARG A 361 -18.46 -29.85 4.02
C ARG A 361 -17.35 -29.68 5.06
N ASN A 362 -16.44 -30.65 5.17
CA ASN A 362 -15.35 -30.68 6.13
C ASN A 362 -14.01 -30.27 5.50
N GLY A 363 -13.98 -29.84 4.26
CA GLY A 363 -12.76 -29.43 3.58
C GLY A 363 -12.26 -28.09 4.12
N MET A 364 -11.03 -28.06 4.59
CA MET A 364 -10.36 -26.84 5.03
C MET A 364 -9.99 -25.97 3.82
N GLN A 365 -10.28 -24.68 3.89
CA GLN A 365 -9.84 -23.69 2.93
C GLN A 365 -8.67 -22.93 3.51
N GLU A 366 -7.54 -22.90 2.82
CA GLU A 366 -6.38 -22.14 3.26
C GLU A 366 -6.64 -20.62 3.10
N VAL A 367 -6.44 -19.87 4.19
CA VAL A 367 -6.43 -18.41 4.19
C VAL A 367 -5.08 -17.97 4.76
N ARG A 368 -4.27 -17.34 3.92
CA ARG A 368 -2.94 -16.90 4.30
C ARG A 368 -2.93 -15.38 4.48
N ILE A 369 -2.70 -14.91 5.69
CA ILE A 369 -2.60 -13.49 6.03
C ILE A 369 -1.13 -13.10 6.04
N ILE A 370 -0.76 -12.15 5.19
CA ILE A 370 0.60 -11.62 5.08
C ILE A 370 0.63 -10.28 5.79
N TYR A 371 1.33 -10.23 6.91
CA TYR A 371 1.54 -9.02 7.68
C TYR A 371 2.66 -8.18 7.07
N ARG A 372 2.51 -6.88 7.11
CA ARG A 372 3.38 -5.92 6.43
C ARG A 372 4.84 -5.97 6.91
N ASP A 373 5.05 -5.97 8.20
CA ASP A 373 6.38 -5.82 8.78
C ASP A 373 7.04 -7.16 9.13
N ILE A 374 6.22 -8.23 9.22
CA ILE A 374 6.65 -9.53 9.75
C ILE A 374 6.34 -10.72 8.84
N GLY A 375 5.64 -10.50 7.72
CA GLY A 375 5.26 -11.56 6.78
C GLY A 375 4.15 -12.47 7.31
N VAL A 376 4.22 -13.78 7.03
CA VAL A 376 3.22 -14.76 7.47
C VAL A 376 3.54 -15.28 8.87
N VAL A 377 2.56 -15.24 9.77
CA VAL A 377 2.65 -15.82 11.13
C VAL A 377 1.86 -17.12 11.17
N ASP A 378 2.49 -18.22 11.63
CA ASP A 378 1.82 -19.52 11.68
C ASP A 378 0.81 -19.59 12.82
N SER A 379 -0.24 -20.37 12.63
CA SER A 379 -1.26 -20.64 13.65
C SER A 379 -0.73 -21.43 14.87
N THR A 380 0.41 -22.10 14.72
CA THR A 380 1.05 -22.92 15.77
C THR A 380 1.60 -22.13 16.95
N LEU A 381 1.73 -20.80 16.83
CA LEU A 381 2.18 -19.93 17.93
C LEU A 381 1.32 -19.98 19.21
N SER A 382 0.09 -20.50 19.12
CA SER A 382 -0.81 -20.59 20.28
C SER A 382 -0.76 -21.93 21.02
N ALA A 383 -0.22 -23.00 20.43
CA ALA A 383 -0.23 -24.34 21.01
C ALA A 383 0.95 -24.60 21.97
N GLU A 384 2.14 -24.12 21.65
CA GLU A 384 3.34 -24.32 22.49
C GLU A 384 3.42 -23.37 23.68
N ASP A 385 2.69 -22.24 23.66
CA ASP A 385 2.67 -21.24 24.74
C ASP A 385 1.49 -21.41 25.71
N ALA A 386 0.51 -22.26 25.40
CA ALA A 386 -0.67 -22.50 26.25
C ALA A 386 -0.37 -23.40 27.48
N GLU A 387 0.77 -24.10 27.48
CA GLU A 387 1.13 -24.96 28.63
C GLU A 387 1.66 -24.24 29.87
N SER A 388 1.89 -22.91 29.78
CA SER A 388 2.49 -22.16 30.92
C SER A 388 1.62 -21.05 31.53
N THR A 389 0.38 -20.84 31.08
CA THR A 389 -0.51 -19.87 31.76
C THR A 389 -1.97 -20.24 31.52
N GLU A 390 -2.75 -20.35 32.59
CA GLU A 390 -4.21 -20.46 32.56
C GLU A 390 -4.84 -19.23 31.91
N VAL A 391 -4.92 -19.25 30.60
CA VAL A 391 -5.71 -18.28 29.81
C VAL A 391 -6.74 -19.11 29.05
N HIS A 392 -7.99 -18.81 29.23
CA HIS A 392 -9.12 -19.45 28.57
C HIS A 392 -8.83 -19.67 27.08
N PHE A 393 -8.78 -20.94 26.74
CA PHE A 393 -8.56 -21.46 25.39
C PHE A 393 -9.65 -20.90 24.44
N ILE A 394 -9.28 -20.03 23.53
CA ILE A 394 -10.12 -19.72 22.39
C ILE A 394 -9.82 -20.80 21.34
N PRO A 395 -10.84 -21.58 20.92
CA PRO A 395 -10.64 -22.73 20.05
C PRO A 395 -9.94 -22.37 18.75
N SER A 396 -9.09 -23.29 18.28
CA SER A 396 -8.41 -23.20 16.99
C SER A 396 -9.41 -22.94 15.85
N LEU A 397 -8.92 -22.37 14.75
CA LEU A 397 -9.72 -22.08 13.54
C LEU A 397 -10.62 -23.25 13.08
N GLU A 398 -10.23 -24.49 13.37
CA GLU A 398 -10.98 -25.71 13.11
C GLU A 398 -12.33 -25.76 13.86
N MET A 399 -12.39 -25.26 15.10
CA MET A 399 -13.63 -25.26 15.89
C MET A 399 -14.57 -24.10 15.53
N VAL A 400 -14.05 -22.95 15.10
CA VAL A 400 -14.88 -21.81 14.67
C VAL A 400 -15.64 -22.16 13.38
N VAL A 401 -14.98 -22.84 12.45
CA VAL A 401 -15.62 -23.33 11.21
C VAL A 401 -16.64 -24.42 11.50
N GLN A 402 -16.39 -25.31 12.49
CA GLN A 402 -17.34 -26.33 12.93
C GLN A 402 -18.53 -25.74 13.71
N GLN A 403 -18.32 -24.75 14.56
CA GLN A 403 -19.41 -24.08 15.29
C GLN A 403 -20.30 -23.23 14.36
N MET A 404 -19.73 -22.55 13.38
CA MET A 404 -20.53 -21.81 12.40
C MET A 404 -21.30 -22.75 11.43
N ALA A 405 -20.79 -23.95 11.14
CA ALA A 405 -21.51 -24.98 10.38
C ALA A 405 -22.68 -25.59 11.19
N ALA A 406 -22.56 -25.67 12.51
CA ALA A 406 -23.62 -26.18 13.40
C ALA A 406 -24.76 -25.16 13.61
N GLN A 407 -24.47 -23.86 13.56
CA GLN A 407 -25.49 -22.78 13.71
C GLN A 407 -26.32 -22.53 12.45
N THR A 408 -25.95 -23.08 11.29
CA THR A 408 -26.73 -23.04 10.06
C THR A 408 -27.70 -24.22 9.87
N GLN A 409 -27.83 -25.07 10.88
CA GLN A 409 -28.81 -26.17 10.90
C GLN A 409 -29.94 -25.88 11.91
N VAL A 410 -30.78 -24.88 11.61
CA VAL A 410 -32.12 -24.79 12.20
C VAL A 410 -33.10 -24.73 11.04
N PRO A 411 -34.17 -25.53 11.09
CA PRO A 411 -35.00 -26.00 9.97
C PRO A 411 -35.71 -24.90 9.19
#